data_880b9c4414eed5995b3e9b28f711a821
#
_entry.id   880b9c4414eed5995b3e9b28f711a821
#
_cell.length_a   1.000
_cell.length_b   1.000
_cell.length_c   1.000
_cell.angle_alpha   90.00
_cell.angle_beta   90.00
_cell.angle_gamma   90.00
#
_symmetry.space_group_name_H-M   'P 1'
#
loop_
_entity.id
_entity.type
_entity.pdbx_description
1 polymer ?
#
loop_
_entity_poly.entity_id
_entity_poly.type
_entity_poly.pdbx_seq_one_letter_code
_entity_poly.pdbx_strand_id
1 'polypeptide(L)'
;MMGIILQVVQETVVEVGGEDLWDVMTERAGVDGIYSRLDSYPMSEFLALLDALAAELSLSVDEAMAVAGERAFPHLYSRWPEDQRHYEDPISLIEALNQPELVPCLGGLDIWPKARCPWRRGPCLR
;
A
#
# COMPACT_ATOMS: atom_id res chain seq x y z
N MET A 1 -9.99 -2.91 2.93
CA MET A 1 -8.62 -2.68 2.38
C MET A 1 -8.42 -3.54 1.15
N MET A 2 -7.78 -3.00 0.15
CA MET A 2 -7.52 -3.74 -1.11
C MET A 2 -6.46 -4.83 -0.88
N GLY A 3 -6.68 -6.01 -1.46
CA GLY A 3 -5.77 -7.16 -1.32
C GLY A 3 -4.35 -6.91 -1.82
N ILE A 4 -4.16 -6.02 -2.79
CA ILE A 4 -2.83 -5.62 -3.25
C ILE A 4 -1.96 -5.05 -2.12
N ILE A 5 -2.54 -4.33 -1.17
CA ILE A 5 -1.83 -3.80 0.00
C ILE A 5 -1.37 -4.94 0.90
N LEU A 6 -2.24 -5.92 1.16
CA LEU A 6 -1.90 -7.09 1.97
C LEU A 6 -0.83 -7.97 1.31
N GLN A 7 -0.83 -8.08 -0.02
CA GLN A 7 0.25 -8.75 -0.75
C GLN A 7 1.59 -8.00 -0.61
N VAL A 8 1.57 -6.67 -0.67
CA VAL A 8 2.78 -5.87 -0.44
C VAL A 8 3.28 -6.04 0.99
N VAL A 9 2.40 -6.12 1.97
CA VAL A 9 2.77 -6.43 3.37
C VAL A 9 3.42 -7.80 3.45
N GLN A 10 2.86 -8.83 2.83
CA GLN A 10 3.44 -10.17 2.77
C GLN A 10 4.85 -10.16 2.17
N GLU A 11 5.02 -9.54 1.01
CA GLU A 11 6.34 -9.44 0.35
C GLU A 11 7.37 -8.73 1.23
N THR A 12 6.96 -7.65 1.89
CA THR A 12 7.80 -6.89 2.81
C THR A 12 8.24 -7.74 4.00
N VAL A 13 7.32 -8.48 4.61
CA VAL A 13 7.61 -9.36 5.75
C VAL A 13 8.52 -10.51 5.35
N VAL A 14 8.27 -11.13 4.20
CA VAL A 14 9.10 -12.22 3.67
C VAL A 14 10.53 -11.73 3.35
N GLU A 15 10.66 -10.51 2.84
CA GLU A 15 11.98 -9.89 2.62
C GLU A 15 12.76 -9.68 3.92
N VAL A 16 12.08 -9.28 4.99
CA VAL A 16 12.71 -8.96 6.29
C VAL A 16 13.04 -10.21 7.10
N GLY A 17 12.13 -11.16 7.18
CA GLY A 17 12.24 -12.31 8.09
C GLY A 17 11.94 -13.67 7.45
N GLY A 18 11.75 -13.72 6.14
CA GLY A 18 11.43 -14.95 5.42
C GLY A 18 9.99 -15.40 5.59
N GLU A 19 9.65 -16.52 4.95
CA GLU A 19 8.32 -17.12 5.01
C GLU A 19 7.96 -17.56 6.43
N ASP A 20 8.94 -17.98 7.22
CA ASP A 20 8.74 -18.39 8.62
C ASP A 20 8.14 -17.25 9.46
N LEU A 21 8.61 -16.02 9.27
CA LEU A 21 8.05 -14.85 9.97
C LEU A 21 6.60 -14.59 9.53
N TRP A 22 6.32 -14.74 8.25
CA TRP A 22 4.96 -14.60 7.72
C TRP A 22 4.01 -15.63 8.32
N ASP A 23 4.42 -16.89 8.39
CA ASP A 23 3.62 -17.97 8.97
C ASP A 23 3.31 -17.72 10.45
N VAL A 24 4.31 -17.30 11.23
CA VAL A 24 4.11 -16.93 12.64
C VAL A 24 3.14 -15.76 12.79
N MET A 25 3.28 -14.75 11.94
CA MET A 25 2.39 -13.58 11.98
C MET A 25 0.94 -13.93 11.64
N THR A 26 0.71 -14.73 10.60
CA THR A 26 -0.63 -15.13 10.18
C THR A 26 -1.29 -16.03 11.20
N GLU A 27 -0.55 -16.95 11.80
CA GLU A 27 -1.04 -17.79 12.91
C GLU A 27 -1.43 -16.93 14.11
N ARG A 28 -0.59 -15.98 14.50
CA ARG A 28 -0.87 -15.07 15.61
C ARG A 28 -2.05 -14.14 15.34
N ALA A 29 -2.17 -13.64 14.13
CA ALA A 29 -3.28 -12.78 13.70
C ALA A 29 -4.59 -13.56 13.48
N GLY A 30 -4.52 -14.88 13.35
CA GLY A 30 -5.69 -15.73 13.09
C GLY A 30 -6.26 -15.53 11.68
N VAL A 31 -5.41 -15.30 10.69
CA VAL A 31 -5.79 -15.09 9.29
C VAL A 31 -5.17 -16.13 8.38
N ASP A 32 -5.75 -16.35 7.21
CA ASP A 32 -5.25 -17.36 6.25
C ASP A 32 -3.91 -16.96 5.61
N GLY A 33 -3.61 -15.67 5.55
CA GLY A 33 -2.41 -15.16 4.92
C GLY A 33 -2.38 -15.28 3.40
N ILE A 34 -3.49 -15.60 2.78
CA ILE A 34 -3.65 -15.74 1.33
C ILE A 34 -4.52 -14.59 0.83
N TYR A 35 -3.94 -13.72 0.01
CA TYR A 35 -4.61 -12.51 -0.44
C TYR A 35 -4.63 -12.42 -1.97
N SER A 36 -5.83 -12.18 -2.51
CA SER A 36 -6.02 -11.83 -3.92
C SER A 36 -5.92 -10.32 -4.10
N ARG A 37 -5.13 -9.89 -5.07
CA ARG A 37 -4.96 -8.46 -5.37
C ARG A 37 -6.23 -7.75 -5.83
N LEU A 38 -7.22 -8.50 -6.30
CA LEU A 38 -8.49 -7.99 -6.83
C LEU A 38 -9.60 -7.92 -5.77
N ASP A 39 -9.41 -8.62 -4.66
CA ASP A 39 -10.40 -8.69 -3.59
C ASP A 39 -10.19 -7.58 -2.55
N SER A 40 -11.21 -7.39 -1.74
CA SER A 40 -11.17 -6.47 -0.60
C SER A 40 -11.27 -7.26 0.69
N TYR A 41 -10.50 -6.87 1.69
CA TYR A 41 -10.41 -7.51 2.98
C TYR A 41 -10.74 -6.53 4.11
N PRO A 42 -11.21 -7.02 5.27
CA PRO A 42 -11.46 -6.16 6.42
C PRO A 42 -10.17 -5.46 6.90
N MET A 43 -10.28 -4.20 7.30
CA MET A 43 -9.16 -3.47 7.90
C MET A 43 -8.65 -4.14 9.18
N SER A 44 -9.52 -4.87 9.88
CA SER A 44 -9.16 -5.64 11.08
C SER A 44 -8.09 -6.69 10.84
N GLU A 45 -8.05 -7.32 9.65
CA GLU A 45 -6.99 -8.27 9.30
C GLU A 45 -5.63 -7.58 9.17
N PHE A 46 -5.59 -6.43 8.52
CA PHE A 46 -4.37 -5.63 8.43
C PHE A 46 -3.85 -5.20 9.79
N LEU A 47 -4.75 -4.72 10.67
CA LEU A 47 -4.37 -4.32 12.02
C LEU A 47 -3.88 -5.51 12.86
N ALA A 48 -4.50 -6.67 12.72
CA ALA A 48 -4.06 -7.88 13.40
C ALA A 48 -2.67 -8.36 12.94
N LEU A 49 -2.39 -8.27 11.63
CA LEU A 49 -1.05 -8.55 11.09
C LEU A 49 -0.01 -7.54 11.59
N LEU A 50 -0.38 -6.27 11.67
CA LEU A 50 0.50 -5.23 12.19
C LEU A 50 0.83 -5.43 13.67
N ASP A 51 -0.18 -5.77 14.49
CA ASP A 51 0.02 -6.13 15.91
C ASP A 51 0.94 -7.34 16.06
N ALA A 52 0.76 -8.36 15.22
CA ALA A 52 1.62 -9.55 15.20
C ALA A 52 3.06 -9.19 14.85
N LEU A 53 3.27 -8.35 13.82
CA LEU A 53 4.59 -7.86 13.43
C LEU A 53 5.26 -7.08 14.56
N ALA A 54 4.55 -6.17 15.19
CA ALA A 54 5.04 -5.38 16.31
C ALA A 54 5.51 -6.28 17.47
N ALA A 55 4.74 -7.31 17.80
CA ALA A 55 5.09 -8.27 18.83
C ALA A 55 6.32 -9.10 18.47
N GLU A 56 6.44 -9.59 17.23
CA GLU A 56 7.60 -10.36 16.78
C GLU A 56 8.89 -9.54 16.74
N LEU A 57 8.80 -8.27 16.37
CA LEU A 57 9.95 -7.37 16.30
C LEU A 57 10.23 -6.63 17.63
N SER A 58 9.42 -6.84 18.67
CA SER A 58 9.50 -6.11 19.94
C SER A 58 9.42 -4.58 19.75
N LEU A 59 8.59 -4.13 18.83
CA LEU A 59 8.32 -2.73 18.52
C LEU A 59 6.95 -2.31 19.02
N SER A 60 6.72 -1.00 19.15
CA SER A 60 5.36 -0.48 19.24
C SER A 60 4.63 -0.62 17.89
N VAL A 61 3.30 -0.57 17.92
CA VAL A 61 2.49 -0.63 16.69
C VAL A 61 2.84 0.52 15.73
N ASP A 62 3.07 1.72 16.27
CA ASP A 62 3.45 2.89 15.49
C ASP A 62 4.83 2.72 14.81
N GLU A 63 5.80 2.17 15.54
CA GLU A 63 7.13 1.86 14.99
C GLU A 63 7.05 0.75 13.94
N ALA A 64 6.28 -0.29 14.18
CA ALA A 64 6.06 -1.37 13.22
C ALA A 64 5.38 -0.86 11.95
N MET A 65 4.41 0.05 12.08
CA MET A 65 3.75 0.70 10.95
C MET A 65 4.73 1.56 10.13
N ALA A 66 5.59 2.33 10.79
CA ALA A 66 6.59 3.15 10.13
C ALA A 66 7.59 2.29 9.33
N VAL A 67 8.13 1.23 9.96
CA VAL A 67 9.07 0.30 9.32
C VAL A 67 8.40 -0.44 8.16
N ALA A 68 7.19 -0.94 8.36
CA ALA A 68 6.44 -1.63 7.32
C ALA A 68 6.14 -0.70 6.14
N GLY A 69 5.74 0.55 6.39
CA GLY A 69 5.46 1.53 5.35
C GLY A 69 6.69 1.90 4.54
N GLU A 70 7.82 2.17 5.20
CA GLU A 70 9.09 2.47 4.54
C GLU A 70 9.54 1.33 3.63
N ARG A 71 9.46 0.09 4.13
CA ARG A 71 9.86 -1.11 3.38
C ARG A 71 8.87 -1.52 2.30
N ALA A 72 7.58 -1.29 2.51
CA ALA A 72 6.53 -1.61 1.56
C ALA A 72 6.48 -0.68 0.35
N PHE A 73 6.94 0.57 0.51
CA PHE A 73 6.86 1.57 -0.55
C PHE A 73 7.53 1.16 -1.86
N PRO A 74 8.77 0.63 -1.89
CA PRO A 74 9.40 0.18 -3.13
C PRO A 74 8.60 -0.91 -3.84
N HIS A 75 8.01 -1.86 -3.10
CA HIS A 75 7.19 -2.93 -3.65
C HIS A 75 5.90 -2.40 -4.27
N LEU A 76 5.26 -1.45 -3.61
CA LEU A 76 4.06 -0.80 -4.13
C LEU A 76 4.39 0.05 -5.36
N TYR A 77 5.46 0.83 -5.27
CA TYR A 77 5.89 1.73 -6.33
C TYR A 77 6.35 0.98 -7.60
N SER A 78 6.99 -0.17 -7.46
CA SER A 78 7.42 -1.01 -8.58
C SER A 78 6.25 -1.55 -9.42
N ARG A 79 5.05 -1.63 -8.84
CA ARG A 79 3.83 -2.03 -9.53
C ARG A 79 3.16 -0.89 -10.30
N TRP A 80 3.61 0.31 -10.10
CA TRP A 80 3.14 1.46 -10.85
C TRP A 80 3.75 1.48 -12.25
N PRO A 81 2.98 1.81 -13.30
CA PRO A 81 3.53 1.97 -14.65
C PRO A 81 4.70 2.95 -14.67
N GLU A 82 5.76 2.63 -15.45
CA GLU A 82 6.98 3.45 -15.47
C GLU A 82 6.73 4.89 -15.90
N ASP A 83 5.80 5.11 -16.81
CA ASP A 83 5.39 6.43 -17.29
C ASP A 83 4.67 7.28 -16.24
N GLN A 84 4.25 6.65 -15.13
CA GLN A 84 3.57 7.31 -14.00
C GLN A 84 4.44 7.39 -12.74
N ARG A 85 5.69 6.92 -12.81
CA ARG A 85 6.64 6.97 -11.69
C ARG A 85 7.37 8.30 -11.66
N HIS A 86 6.78 9.31 -10.99
CA HIS A 86 7.35 10.65 -10.89
C HIS A 86 7.79 11.03 -9.48
N TYR A 87 7.67 10.10 -8.52
CA TYR A 87 7.94 10.36 -7.11
C TYR A 87 9.06 9.45 -6.63
N GLU A 88 10.09 10.02 -6.06
CA GLU A 88 11.27 9.29 -5.58
C GLU A 88 11.13 8.83 -4.12
N ASP A 89 10.20 9.44 -3.38
CA ASP A 89 9.98 9.17 -1.97
C ASP A 89 8.49 9.07 -1.61
N PRO A 90 8.14 8.35 -0.50
CA PRO A 90 6.76 8.15 -0.09
C PRO A 90 6.02 9.43 0.26
N ILE A 91 6.73 10.42 0.80
CA ILE A 91 6.13 11.68 1.27
C ILE A 91 5.63 12.48 0.08
N SER A 92 6.48 12.64 -0.94
CA SER A 92 6.11 13.32 -2.19
C SER A 92 4.91 12.68 -2.86
N LEU A 93 4.81 11.34 -2.84
CA LEU A 93 3.65 10.62 -3.36
C LEU A 93 2.39 10.93 -2.54
N ILE A 94 2.47 10.87 -1.21
CA ILE A 94 1.33 11.13 -0.32
C ILE A 94 0.88 12.59 -0.44
N GLU A 95 1.80 13.54 -0.51
CA GLU A 95 1.49 14.95 -0.73
C GLU A 95 0.76 15.16 -2.06
N ALA A 96 1.22 14.49 -3.12
CA ALA A 96 0.56 14.52 -4.41
C ALA A 96 -0.85 13.91 -4.38
N LEU A 97 -1.04 12.81 -3.66
CA LEU A 97 -2.35 12.17 -3.47
C LEU A 97 -3.33 13.04 -2.67
N ASN A 98 -2.81 13.87 -1.76
CA ASN A 98 -3.62 14.82 -1.00
C ASN A 98 -4.06 16.06 -1.82
N GLN A 99 -3.51 16.25 -3.01
CA GLN A 99 -3.96 17.31 -3.90
C GLN A 99 -5.24 16.87 -4.63
N PRO A 100 -6.37 17.55 -4.41
CA PRO A 100 -7.65 17.17 -5.01
C PRO A 100 -7.64 17.20 -6.54
N GLU A 101 -6.63 17.82 -7.13
CA GLU A 101 -6.44 17.93 -8.58
C GLU A 101 -5.87 16.65 -9.22
N LEU A 102 -5.24 15.75 -8.43
CA LEU A 102 -4.61 14.52 -8.91
C LEU A 102 -5.52 13.28 -8.84
N VAL A 103 -6.50 13.30 -7.96
CA VAL A 103 -7.43 12.18 -7.76
C VAL A 103 -8.16 11.76 -9.04
N PRO A 104 -8.59 12.69 -9.93
CA PRO A 104 -9.24 12.31 -11.19
C PRO A 104 -8.34 11.58 -12.18
N CYS A 105 -7.00 11.73 -12.05
CA CYS A 105 -6.05 11.10 -12.96
C CYS A 105 -5.72 9.66 -12.58
N LEU A 106 -6.01 9.25 -11.34
CA LEU A 106 -5.62 7.96 -10.78
C LEU A 106 -6.68 6.86 -10.90
N GLY A 107 -7.89 7.20 -11.26
CA GLY A 107 -8.88 6.15 -11.39
C GLY A 107 -10.22 6.60 -11.85
N GLY A 108 -10.53 6.60 -13.06
CA GLY A 108 -11.81 6.57 -13.74
C GLY A 108 -13.13 6.65 -12.95
N LEU A 109 -13.12 7.19 -11.74
CA LEU A 109 -14.30 7.45 -10.94
C LEU A 109 -14.82 8.84 -11.31
N ASP A 110 -15.92 8.87 -12.02
CA ASP A 110 -16.64 10.09 -12.48
C ASP A 110 -17.19 10.99 -11.34
N ILE A 111 -16.58 10.97 -10.17
CA ILE A 111 -17.08 11.66 -8.98
C ILE A 111 -16.57 13.12 -8.86
N TRP A 112 -15.59 13.51 -9.69
CA TRP A 112 -15.01 14.86 -9.64
C TRP A 112 -15.18 15.60 -10.98
N PRO A 113 -15.37 16.91 -10.94
CA PRO A 113 -15.45 17.71 -12.17
C PRO A 113 -14.16 17.54 -12.98
N LYS A 114 -14.30 17.23 -14.26
CA LYS A 114 -13.26 16.93 -15.27
C LYS A 114 -12.27 18.08 -15.54
N ALA A 115 -12.03 18.94 -14.59
CA ALA A 115 -11.23 20.14 -14.76
C ALA A 115 -9.82 19.95 -14.18
N ARG A 116 -8.86 19.79 -15.11
CA ARG A 116 -7.45 20.06 -14.92
C ARG A 116 -6.64 18.99 -14.19
N CYS A 117 -6.18 18.03 -14.96
CA CYS A 117 -5.02 17.22 -14.59
C CYS A 117 -3.74 18.05 -14.89
N PRO A 118 -2.98 18.53 -13.89
CA PRO A 118 -1.83 19.41 -14.11
C PRO A 118 -0.67 18.70 -14.83
N TRP A 119 -0.70 17.37 -14.93
CA TRP A 119 0.36 16.54 -15.50
C TRP A 119 0.14 16.17 -16.97
N ARG A 120 -1.01 16.46 -17.54
CA ARG A 120 -1.27 16.29 -18.97
C ARG A 120 -1.29 17.63 -19.66
N ARG A 121 -0.31 17.87 -20.51
CA ARG A 121 -0.41 18.89 -21.56
C ARG A 121 -1.40 18.40 -22.62
N GLY A 122 -2.69 18.49 -22.31
CA GLY A 122 -3.78 18.06 -23.19
C GLY A 122 -5.02 17.61 -22.41
N PRO A 123 -6.19 17.52 -23.07
CA PRO A 123 -7.40 17.04 -22.41
C PRO A 123 -7.20 15.61 -21.93
N CYS A 124 -7.66 15.29 -20.70
CA CYS A 124 -7.71 13.92 -20.21
C CYS A 124 -8.46 13.07 -21.23
N LEU A 125 -7.75 12.21 -21.95
CA LEU A 125 -8.38 11.25 -22.84
C LEU A 125 -9.15 10.22 -21.99
N ARG A 126 -10.38 9.99 -22.43
CA ARG A 126 -11.34 9.06 -21.82
C ARG A 126 -10.83 7.63 -21.73
#